data_c94f694b1cb55cf18fee8275fbf7142c
#
_entry.id   c94f694b1cb55cf18fee8275fbf7142c
#
_cell.length_a   1.000
_cell.length_b   1.000
_cell.length_c   1.000
_cell.angle_alpha   90.00
_cell.angle_beta   90.00
_cell.angle_gamma   90.00
#
_symmetry.space_group_name_H-M   'P 1'
#
loop_
_entity.id
_entity.type
_entity.pdbx_description
1 polymer ?
#
loop_
_entity_poly.entity_id
_entity_poly.type
_entity_poly.pdbx_seq_one_letter_code
_entity_poly.pdbx_strand_id
1 'polypeptide(L)'
;MEGQSLRADLHLHSRWSDGSLPIPALLELAKRLGLGCVAITDHDTLAGQPQAAAAAQDLGIHLIVGLEISAFDPDTGRKVHILGYGIRDARRVEDTLAPYRQDR
;
A
#
# COMPACT_ATOMS: atom_id res chain seq x y z
N MET A 1 3.07 -24.57 4.49
CA MET A 1 1.94 -24.93 5.31
C MET A 1 1.01 -25.77 4.53
N GLU A 2 1.03 -27.00 4.89
CA GLU A 2 0.22 -27.95 4.21
C GLU A 2 -1.25 -27.63 4.33
N GLY A 3 -1.97 -27.75 3.23
CA GLY A 3 -3.39 -27.56 3.21
C GLY A 3 -3.87 -26.13 3.37
N GLN A 4 -2.97 -25.17 3.44
CA GLN A 4 -3.38 -23.76 3.54
C GLN A 4 -3.20 -23.06 2.22
N SER A 5 -4.28 -22.44 1.75
CA SER A 5 -4.21 -21.53 0.62
C SER A 5 -3.64 -20.22 1.10
N LEU A 6 -2.69 -19.68 0.38
CA LEU A 6 -2.23 -18.33 0.63
C LEU A 6 -3.31 -17.36 0.15
N ARG A 7 -3.87 -16.60 1.07
CA ARG A 7 -4.81 -15.54 0.75
C ARG A 7 -4.08 -14.21 0.75
N ALA A 8 -4.35 -13.39 -0.24
CA ALA A 8 -3.68 -12.12 -0.39
C ALA A 8 -4.68 -11.03 -0.75
N ASP A 9 -4.40 -9.81 -0.29
CA ASP A 9 -5.05 -8.63 -0.77
C ASP A 9 -3.96 -7.61 -1.11
N LEU A 10 -3.85 -7.28 -2.38
CA LEU A 10 -2.76 -6.47 -2.90
C LEU A 10 -3.21 -5.04 -3.21
N HIS A 11 -4.34 -4.61 -2.67
CA HIS A 11 -4.85 -3.27 -2.92
C HIS A 11 -5.55 -2.72 -1.68
N LEU A 12 -4.75 -2.31 -0.70
CA LEU A 12 -5.26 -1.76 0.56
C LEU A 12 -4.81 -0.32 0.71
N HIS A 13 -5.69 0.49 1.29
CA HIS A 13 -5.38 1.87 1.62
C HIS A 13 -5.47 2.10 3.12
N SER A 14 -4.49 2.81 3.66
CA SER A 14 -4.46 3.17 5.07
C SER A 14 -4.82 4.63 5.25
N ARG A 15 -4.81 5.07 6.50
CA ARG A 15 -5.06 6.47 6.84
C ARG A 15 -3.97 7.41 6.30
N TRP A 16 -2.85 6.88 5.83
CA TRP A 16 -1.83 7.70 5.18
C TRP A 16 -2.31 8.30 3.87
N SER A 17 -3.36 7.73 3.28
CA SER A 17 -4.02 8.34 2.13
C SER A 17 -5.52 8.43 2.38
N ASP A 18 -6.34 7.61 1.75
CA ASP A 18 -7.79 7.73 1.86
C ASP A 18 -8.47 6.58 2.59
N GLY A 19 -7.71 5.68 3.18
CA GLY A 19 -8.27 4.63 4.01
C GLY A 19 -8.71 5.16 5.36
N SER A 20 -9.62 4.45 6.02
CA SER A 20 -10.17 4.85 7.30
C SER A 20 -9.41 4.30 8.49
N LEU A 21 -8.59 3.28 8.29
CA LEU A 21 -7.88 2.63 9.40
C LEU A 21 -6.39 2.98 9.41
N PRO A 22 -5.84 3.19 10.61
CA PRO A 22 -4.39 3.26 10.73
C PRO A 22 -3.77 1.90 10.42
N ILE A 23 -2.51 1.91 10.03
CA ILE A 23 -1.84 0.69 9.58
C ILE A 23 -1.90 -0.47 10.57
N PRO A 24 -1.65 -0.28 11.86
CA PRO A 24 -1.73 -1.41 12.79
C PRO A 24 -3.12 -2.07 12.80
N ALA A 25 -4.18 -1.26 12.81
CA ALA A 25 -5.54 -1.78 12.81
C ALA A 25 -5.87 -2.48 11.50
N LEU A 26 -5.40 -1.94 10.37
CA LEU A 26 -5.62 -2.50 9.06
C LEU A 26 -4.97 -3.89 8.96
N LEU A 27 -3.75 -4.04 9.43
CA LEU A 27 -3.06 -5.33 9.38
C LEU A 27 -3.62 -6.34 10.38
N GLU A 28 -4.09 -5.88 11.53
CA GLU A 28 -4.79 -6.78 12.46
C GLU A 28 -6.08 -7.32 11.85
N LEU A 29 -6.82 -6.48 11.15
CA LEU A 29 -8.02 -6.92 10.44
C LEU A 29 -7.65 -7.95 9.36
N ALA A 30 -6.59 -7.68 8.60
CA ALA A 30 -6.12 -8.61 7.59
C ALA A 30 -5.79 -9.98 8.21
N LYS A 31 -5.12 -9.97 9.36
CA LYS A 31 -4.79 -11.21 10.08
C LYS A 31 -6.05 -11.97 10.48
N ARG A 32 -7.04 -11.28 11.01
CA ARG A 32 -8.30 -11.91 11.40
C ARG A 32 -9.02 -12.52 10.21
N LEU A 33 -8.91 -11.91 9.04
CA LEU A 33 -9.55 -12.40 7.83
C LEU A 33 -8.77 -13.54 7.16
N GLY A 34 -7.65 -13.94 7.74
CA GLY A 34 -6.85 -15.04 7.22
C GLY A 34 -5.96 -14.66 6.06
N LEU A 35 -5.66 -13.38 5.88
CA LEU A 35 -4.76 -12.94 4.83
C LEU A 35 -3.32 -13.19 5.25
N GLY A 36 -2.56 -13.88 4.41
CA GLY A 36 -1.16 -14.17 4.67
C GLY A 36 -0.20 -13.24 3.93
N CYS A 37 -0.71 -12.48 2.97
CA CYS A 37 0.07 -11.57 2.16
C CYS A 37 -0.75 -10.33 1.85
N VAL A 38 -0.18 -9.15 2.05
CA VAL A 38 -0.88 -7.90 1.75
C VAL A 38 0.07 -6.91 1.10
N ALA A 39 -0.50 -5.97 0.35
CA ALA A 39 0.19 -4.79 -0.10
C ALA A 39 -0.65 -3.58 0.27
N ILE A 40 -0.05 -2.64 0.98
CA ILE A 40 -0.68 -1.36 1.26
C ILE A 40 -0.24 -0.43 0.14
N THR A 41 -1.22 0.03 -0.63
CA THR A 41 -1.00 0.81 -1.85
C THR A 41 -1.61 2.18 -1.70
N ASP A 42 -1.14 2.93 -0.71
CA ASP A 42 -1.63 4.28 -0.45
C ASP A 42 -1.37 5.19 -1.65
N HIS A 43 -2.25 6.17 -1.81
CA HIS A 43 -2.15 7.11 -2.93
C HIS A 43 -0.92 7.99 -2.81
N ASP A 44 -0.04 7.89 -3.79
CA ASP A 44 1.11 8.78 -4.01
C ASP A 44 2.06 8.92 -2.83
N THR A 45 2.08 7.93 -1.92
CA THR A 45 2.98 7.97 -0.78
C THR A 45 3.42 6.58 -0.35
N LEU A 46 4.67 6.47 0.05
CA LEU A 46 5.24 5.28 0.68
C LEU A 46 5.52 5.52 2.16
N ALA A 47 5.05 6.65 2.70
CA ALA A 47 5.40 7.06 4.06
C ALA A 47 4.98 6.05 5.13
N GLY A 48 3.90 5.31 4.90
CA GLY A 48 3.43 4.30 5.85
C GLY A 48 4.14 2.96 5.76
N GLN A 49 4.98 2.74 4.76
CA GLN A 49 5.57 1.42 4.53
C GLN A 49 6.46 0.93 5.68
N PRO A 50 7.31 1.76 6.31
CA PRO A 50 8.09 1.28 7.47
C PRO A 50 7.21 0.81 8.62
N GLN A 51 6.13 1.53 8.90
CA GLN A 51 5.18 1.12 9.94
C GLN A 51 4.49 -0.19 9.55
N ALA A 52 4.12 -0.32 8.29
CA ALA A 52 3.50 -1.54 7.78
C ALA A 52 4.44 -2.73 7.89
N ALA A 53 5.71 -2.54 7.57
CA ALA A 53 6.69 -3.61 7.66
C ALA A 53 6.85 -4.12 9.09
N ALA A 54 6.91 -3.22 10.06
CA ALA A 54 7.02 -3.60 11.46
C ALA A 54 5.77 -4.35 11.93
N ALA A 55 4.60 -3.85 11.62
CA ALA A 55 3.34 -4.47 12.02
C ALA A 55 3.15 -5.84 11.35
N ALA A 56 3.48 -5.95 10.08
CA ALA A 56 3.37 -7.20 9.34
C ALA A 56 4.31 -8.26 9.93
N GLN A 57 5.52 -7.88 10.30
CA GLN A 57 6.46 -8.79 10.92
C GLN A 57 5.91 -9.33 12.23
N ASP A 58 5.33 -8.48 13.07
CA ASP A 58 4.76 -8.89 14.34
C ASP A 58 3.59 -9.86 14.15
N LEU A 59 2.82 -9.69 13.10
CA LEU A 59 1.64 -10.51 12.84
C LEU A 59 1.91 -11.72 11.96
N GLY A 60 3.12 -11.86 11.45
CA GLY A 60 3.46 -12.97 10.56
C GLY A 60 2.82 -12.84 9.18
N ILE A 61 2.56 -11.64 8.74
CA ILE A 61 2.00 -11.36 7.42
C ILE A 61 3.13 -10.98 6.47
N HIS A 62 3.11 -11.54 5.26
CA HIS A 62 4.05 -11.13 4.23
C HIS A 62 3.60 -9.81 3.61
N LEU A 63 4.44 -8.80 3.69
CA LEU A 63 4.14 -7.49 3.13
C LEU A 63 4.87 -7.28 1.81
N ILE A 64 4.14 -6.87 0.79
CA ILE A 64 4.70 -6.41 -0.47
C ILE A 64 4.62 -4.89 -0.46
N VAL A 65 5.74 -4.23 -0.69
CA VAL A 65 5.75 -2.76 -0.75
C VAL A 65 5.02 -2.32 -2.00
N GLY A 66 3.99 -1.51 -1.81
CA GLY A 66 3.13 -1.10 -2.90
C GLY A 66 2.78 0.38 -2.85
N LEU A 67 2.20 0.86 -3.94
CA LEU A 67 1.88 2.27 -4.12
C LEU A 67 0.82 2.38 -5.20
N GLU A 68 -0.12 3.30 -5.02
CA GLU A 68 -1.06 3.65 -6.07
C GLU A 68 -0.78 5.07 -6.53
N ILE A 69 -0.35 5.21 -7.77
CA ILE A 69 -0.02 6.51 -8.35
C ILE A 69 -1.28 7.09 -9.00
N SER A 70 -1.66 8.29 -8.58
CA SER A 70 -2.75 9.04 -9.21
C SER A 70 -2.18 9.76 -10.41
N ALA A 71 -2.60 9.35 -11.59
CA ALA A 71 -2.13 9.91 -12.84
C ALA A 71 -3.30 10.58 -13.59
N PHE A 72 -2.96 11.30 -14.63
CA PHE A 72 -3.92 12.05 -15.41
C PHE A 72 -3.55 11.95 -16.88
N ASP A 73 -4.51 11.59 -17.72
CA ASP A 73 -4.32 11.55 -19.15
C ASP A 73 -4.67 12.91 -19.73
N PRO A 74 -3.68 13.69 -20.22
CA PRO A 74 -3.96 15.01 -20.73
C PRO A 74 -4.81 15.03 -22.01
N ASP A 75 -4.81 13.94 -22.77
CA ASP A 75 -5.55 13.89 -24.03
C ASP A 75 -7.05 13.71 -23.79
N THR A 76 -7.42 12.92 -22.79
CA THR A 76 -8.82 12.61 -22.53
C THR A 76 -9.37 13.29 -21.29
N GLY A 77 -8.53 13.86 -20.45
CA GLY A 77 -8.92 14.43 -19.16
C GLY A 77 -9.25 13.38 -18.11
N ARG A 78 -8.94 12.13 -18.35
CA ARG A 78 -9.30 11.04 -17.45
C ARG A 78 -8.28 10.85 -16.37
N LYS A 79 -8.75 10.55 -15.16
CA LYS A 79 -7.90 10.13 -14.06
C LYS A 79 -7.58 8.65 -14.22
N VAL A 80 -6.34 8.31 -14.00
CA VAL A 80 -5.84 6.93 -14.09
C VAL A 80 -5.10 6.60 -12.82
N HIS A 81 -5.37 5.43 -12.25
CA HIS A 81 -4.63 4.96 -11.08
C HIS A 81 -3.71 3.82 -11.51
N ILE A 82 -2.46 3.93 -11.16
CA ILE A 82 -1.44 2.94 -11.51
C ILE A 82 -0.91 2.31 -10.23
N LEU A 83 -1.03 0.99 -10.13
CA LEU A 83 -0.52 0.25 -8.98
C LEU A 83 0.91 -0.22 -9.25
N GLY A 84 1.80 0.07 -8.32
CA GLY A 84 3.17 -0.40 -8.38
C GLY A 84 3.49 -1.29 -7.19
N TYR A 85 4.25 -2.34 -7.42
CA TYR A 85 4.61 -3.31 -6.39
C TYR A 85 6.10 -3.60 -6.41
N GLY A 86 6.62 -4.06 -5.27
CA GLY A 86 8.01 -4.46 -5.17
C GLY A 86 8.99 -3.30 -5.28
N ILE A 87 8.61 -2.15 -4.74
CA ILE A 87 9.41 -0.93 -4.83
C ILE A 87 10.66 -1.08 -3.96
N ARG A 88 11.82 -0.85 -4.56
CA ARG A 88 13.10 -1.00 -3.86
C ARG A 88 13.68 0.31 -3.37
N ASP A 89 13.51 1.37 -4.14
CA ASP A 89 14.05 2.68 -3.78
C ASP A 89 12.90 3.62 -3.43
N ALA A 90 12.44 3.49 -2.19
CA ALA A 90 11.31 4.27 -1.70
C ALA A 90 11.60 5.76 -1.70
N ARG A 91 12.82 6.14 -1.35
CA ARG A 91 13.19 7.55 -1.27
C ARG A 91 13.13 8.21 -2.64
N ARG A 92 13.63 7.54 -3.66
CA ARG A 92 13.60 8.07 -5.02
C ARG A 92 12.18 8.24 -5.53
N VAL A 93 11.32 7.29 -5.22
CA VAL A 93 9.90 7.37 -5.59
C VAL A 93 9.24 8.52 -4.85
N GLU A 94 9.47 8.65 -3.55
CA GLU A 94 8.91 9.73 -2.74
C GLU A 94 9.35 11.09 -3.26
N ASP A 95 10.63 11.25 -3.57
CA ASP A 95 11.16 12.52 -4.08
C ASP A 95 10.53 12.87 -5.43
N THR A 96 10.29 11.87 -6.27
CA THR A 96 9.67 12.07 -7.58
C THR A 96 8.21 12.49 -7.45
N LEU A 97 7.49 11.91 -6.48
CA LEU A 97 6.05 12.15 -6.31
C LEU A 97 5.74 13.39 -5.50
N ALA A 98 6.67 13.85 -4.66
CA ALA A 98 6.40 14.94 -3.74
C ALA A 98 5.77 16.20 -4.40
N PRO A 99 6.25 16.66 -5.58
CA PRO A 99 5.64 17.82 -6.22
C PRO A 99 4.19 17.63 -6.66
N TYR A 100 3.77 16.38 -6.82
CA TYR A 100 2.44 16.05 -7.36
C TYR A 100 1.45 15.60 -6.28
N ARG A 101 1.87 15.59 -5.03
CA ARG A 101 1.10 15.03 -3.91
C ARG A 101 0.28 16.08 -3.17
N GLN A 102 0.21 17.26 -3.69
CA GLN A 102 -0.50 18.36 -3.06
C GLN A 102 -1.99 18.03 -2.87
N ASP A 103 -2.63 18.67 -1.92
CA ASP A 103 -4.07 18.57 -1.68
C ASP A 103 -4.53 17.23 -1.12
N ARG A 104 -3.64 16.57 -0.44
CA ARG A 104 -4.02 15.31 0.20
C ARG A 104 -4.16 15.46 1.69
#